data_55907f02cdf805d8cdad0eeae8b6f02f
#
_entry.id   55907f02cdf805d8cdad0eeae8b6f02f
#
_cell.length_a   1.000
_cell.length_b   1.000
_cell.length_c   1.000
_cell.angle_alpha   90.00
_cell.angle_beta   90.00
_cell.angle_gamma   90.00
#
_symmetry.space_group_name_H-M   'P 1'
#
loop_
_entity.id
_entity.type
_entity.pdbx_description
1 polymer ?
#
loop_
_entity_poly.entity_id
_entity_poly.type
_entity_poly.pdbx_seq_one_letter_code
_entity_poly.pdbx_strand_id
1 'polypeptide(L)'
;MTKNLDNEGLRSIVDNYDLFYIDIWGVVHNGVNIFKDSIKVLNEILKLKKELVLLTNAPRPNENVKKFCEKLGMDKKLSNHIFTSGEAAIKYLKKNSYKDKFFHVGPPRDFDLFRDFKRNKTNDIKDATYLLCTGLFDEQKNDLNFYKNLLHNSLSKKMICTNPDLIVDKGGIRELCAGSVAMVFEKMGGSVTYFGKPYPEVYNQSINNKNKKVLSIGDNLNTDIKGANLLNYDSLIISNGIHYKEIKENGIETTSKNYEAICNYIQSDLKW
;
A
#
# COMPACT_ATOMS: atom_id res chain seq x y z
N MET A 1 25.31 -5.25 2.52
CA MET A 1 25.24 -5.73 1.13
C MET A 1 23.98 -6.56 0.98
N THR A 2 23.15 -6.22 0.03
CA THR A 2 21.86 -6.90 -0.24
C THR A 2 22.12 -8.30 -0.83
N LYS A 3 21.56 -9.37 -0.23
CA LYS A 3 21.69 -10.73 -0.73
C LYS A 3 20.72 -10.99 -1.89
N ASN A 4 21.24 -11.42 -3.05
CA ASN A 4 20.40 -11.83 -4.19
C ASN A 4 19.89 -13.26 -4.00
N LEU A 5 18.58 -13.44 -4.16
CA LEU A 5 17.89 -14.73 -4.00
C LEU A 5 17.34 -15.30 -5.32
N ASP A 6 17.69 -14.75 -6.48
CA ASP A 6 17.15 -15.21 -7.77
C ASP A 6 17.41 -16.70 -8.05
N ASN A 7 18.58 -17.21 -7.64
CA ASN A 7 18.96 -18.60 -7.83
C ASN A 7 18.44 -19.54 -6.74
N GLU A 8 18.43 -19.08 -5.49
CA GLU A 8 18.11 -19.91 -4.33
C GLU A 8 16.60 -19.91 -3.99
N GLY A 9 15.90 -18.87 -4.41
CA GLY A 9 14.49 -18.65 -4.08
C GLY A 9 14.25 -18.25 -2.63
N LEU A 10 13.00 -17.88 -2.31
CA LEU A 10 12.59 -17.54 -0.96
C LEU A 10 12.78 -18.71 0.01
N ARG A 11 12.69 -19.95 -0.49
CA ARG A 11 12.90 -21.18 0.29
C ARG A 11 14.20 -21.21 1.09
N SER A 12 15.25 -20.53 0.58
CA SER A 12 16.58 -20.52 1.22
C SER A 12 16.62 -19.77 2.55
N ILE A 13 15.61 -18.92 2.82
CA ILE A 13 15.55 -18.07 4.01
C ILE A 13 14.23 -18.19 4.78
N VAL A 14 13.25 -18.93 4.27
CA VAL A 14 11.88 -19.00 4.84
C VAL A 14 11.84 -19.43 6.30
N ASP A 15 12.74 -20.33 6.71
CA ASP A 15 12.79 -20.85 8.07
C ASP A 15 13.24 -19.81 9.11
N ASN A 16 13.89 -18.72 8.66
CA ASN A 16 14.33 -17.63 9.53
C ASN A 16 13.16 -16.73 10.02
N TYR A 17 11.96 -16.87 9.45
CA TYR A 17 10.85 -15.96 9.68
C TYR A 17 9.59 -16.70 10.13
N ASP A 18 8.79 -16.00 10.94
CA ASP A 18 7.50 -16.48 11.47
C ASP A 18 6.33 -15.89 10.71
N LEU A 19 6.49 -14.62 10.25
CA LEU A 19 5.45 -13.81 9.60
C LEU A 19 6.00 -13.16 8.33
N PHE A 20 5.19 -13.23 7.26
CA PHE A 20 5.46 -12.60 5.97
C PHE A 20 4.41 -11.53 5.68
N TYR A 21 4.84 -10.28 5.53
CA TYR A 21 4.06 -9.24 4.86
C TYR A 21 4.45 -9.22 3.39
N ILE A 22 3.48 -9.41 2.51
CA ILE A 22 3.72 -9.45 1.07
C ILE A 22 2.81 -8.44 0.40
N ASP A 23 3.41 -7.52 -0.37
CA ASP A 23 2.62 -6.62 -1.22
C ASP A 23 1.87 -7.39 -2.29
N ILE A 24 0.79 -6.79 -2.80
CA ILE A 24 -0.07 -7.42 -3.80
C ILE A 24 0.26 -6.88 -5.19
N TRP A 25 0.23 -5.56 -5.37
CA TRP A 25 0.42 -4.93 -6.67
C TRP A 25 1.89 -4.89 -7.04
N GLY A 26 2.26 -5.38 -8.22
CA GLY A 26 3.66 -5.51 -8.63
C GLY A 26 4.37 -6.78 -8.13
N VAL A 27 3.81 -7.47 -7.11
CA VAL A 27 4.41 -8.68 -6.50
C VAL A 27 3.56 -9.92 -6.76
N VAL A 28 2.24 -9.84 -6.60
CA VAL A 28 1.32 -10.97 -6.80
C VAL A 28 0.54 -10.84 -8.10
N HIS A 29 0.24 -9.61 -8.52
CA HIS A 29 -0.40 -9.30 -9.80
C HIS A 29 -0.02 -7.91 -10.32
N ASN A 30 -0.31 -7.65 -11.61
CA ASN A 30 -0.11 -6.33 -12.25
C ASN A 30 -1.43 -5.61 -12.59
N GLY A 31 -2.54 -6.04 -11.98
CA GLY A 31 -3.89 -5.52 -12.25
C GLY A 31 -4.61 -6.18 -13.43
N VAL A 32 -3.93 -6.99 -14.23
CA VAL A 32 -4.48 -7.72 -15.37
C VAL A 32 -4.27 -9.22 -15.20
N ASN A 33 -3.06 -9.63 -14.83
CA ASN A 33 -2.66 -11.02 -14.67
C ASN A 33 -2.12 -11.26 -13.25
N ILE A 34 -2.47 -12.44 -12.72
CA ILE A 34 -1.86 -12.96 -11.51
C ILE A 34 -0.54 -13.67 -11.84
N PHE A 35 0.46 -13.52 -10.96
CA PHE A 35 1.77 -14.13 -11.15
C PHE A 35 1.81 -15.53 -10.53
N LYS A 36 1.93 -16.56 -11.37
CA LYS A 36 1.84 -17.98 -10.95
C LYS A 36 2.91 -18.35 -9.93
N ASP A 37 4.14 -17.86 -10.09
CA ASP A 37 5.24 -18.14 -9.17
C ASP A 37 4.98 -17.53 -7.79
N SER A 38 4.45 -16.32 -7.74
CA SER A 38 4.05 -15.69 -6.47
C SER A 38 2.95 -16.50 -5.77
N ILE A 39 1.92 -16.96 -6.51
CA ILE A 39 0.89 -17.85 -5.94
C ILE A 39 1.49 -19.15 -5.37
N LYS A 40 2.48 -19.72 -6.06
CA LYS A 40 3.21 -20.89 -5.55
C LYS A 40 3.90 -20.56 -4.22
N VAL A 41 4.61 -19.43 -4.13
CA VAL A 41 5.28 -18.98 -2.89
C VAL A 41 4.27 -18.84 -1.75
N LEU A 42 3.13 -18.16 -1.97
CA LEU A 42 2.10 -17.99 -0.95
C LEU A 42 1.59 -19.34 -0.42
N ASN A 43 1.37 -20.29 -1.30
CA ASN A 43 0.92 -21.64 -0.90
C ASN A 43 2.01 -22.39 -0.12
N GLU A 44 3.29 -22.28 -0.49
CA GLU A 44 4.38 -22.93 0.24
C GLU A 44 4.54 -22.33 1.65
N ILE A 45 4.46 -21.01 1.81
CA ILE A 45 4.45 -20.34 3.12
C ILE A 45 3.35 -20.91 4.02
N LEU A 46 2.12 -21.04 3.50
CA LEU A 46 1.00 -21.58 4.25
C LEU A 46 1.14 -23.09 4.58
N LYS A 47 1.74 -23.90 3.67
CA LYS A 47 2.06 -25.31 3.92
C LYS A 47 3.03 -25.47 5.09
N LEU A 48 3.99 -24.57 5.22
CA LEU A 48 4.95 -24.51 6.32
C LEU A 48 4.32 -23.95 7.62
N LYS A 49 3.00 -23.67 7.61
CA LYS A 49 2.26 -23.10 8.76
C LYS A 49 2.84 -21.76 9.25
N LYS A 50 3.53 -21.01 8.38
CA LYS A 50 3.97 -19.65 8.65
C LYS A 50 2.80 -18.70 8.50
N GLU A 51 2.87 -17.55 9.20
CA GLU A 51 1.85 -16.52 9.08
C GLU A 51 2.07 -15.67 7.85
N LEU A 52 0.98 -15.28 7.19
CA LEU A 52 0.97 -14.51 5.95
C LEU A 52 -0.03 -13.38 6.06
N VAL A 53 0.38 -12.18 5.65
CA VAL A 53 -0.50 -11.04 5.39
C VAL A 53 -0.20 -10.50 4.01
N LEU A 54 -1.19 -10.47 3.14
CA LEU A 54 -1.14 -9.79 1.85
C LEU A 54 -1.52 -8.32 2.09
N LEU A 55 -0.49 -7.46 2.24
CA LEU A 55 -0.64 -6.08 2.70
C LEU A 55 -0.59 -5.10 1.53
N THR A 56 -1.67 -4.36 1.28
CA THR A 56 -1.77 -3.44 0.15
C THR A 56 -2.19 -2.03 0.56
N ASN A 57 -1.68 -1.03 -0.16
CA ASN A 57 -2.09 0.38 -0.04
C ASN A 57 -3.39 0.71 -0.81
N ALA A 58 -4.15 -0.30 -1.25
CA ALA A 58 -5.43 -0.09 -1.91
C ALA A 58 -6.42 0.65 -0.99
N PRO A 59 -6.97 1.81 -1.39
CA PRO A 59 -7.90 2.62 -0.61
C PRO A 59 -9.33 2.03 -0.62
N ARG A 60 -9.46 0.74 -0.37
CA ARG A 60 -10.72 -0.01 -0.45
C ARG A 60 -10.89 -0.96 0.72
N PRO A 61 -12.14 -1.33 1.08
CA PRO A 61 -12.39 -2.40 2.03
C PRO A 61 -11.72 -3.72 1.60
N ASN A 62 -11.29 -4.53 2.58
CA ASN A 62 -10.69 -5.85 2.32
C ASN A 62 -11.50 -6.68 1.32
N GLU A 63 -12.81 -6.73 1.50
CA GLU A 63 -13.73 -7.55 0.71
C GLU A 63 -13.70 -7.20 -0.79
N ASN A 64 -13.52 -5.92 -1.13
CA ASN A 64 -13.44 -5.48 -2.52
C ASN A 64 -12.16 -5.96 -3.20
N VAL A 65 -11.03 -5.89 -2.47
CA VAL A 65 -9.74 -6.35 -3.00
C VAL A 65 -9.69 -7.88 -3.07
N LYS A 66 -10.28 -8.59 -2.09
CA LYS A 66 -10.45 -10.05 -2.15
C LYS A 66 -11.17 -10.48 -3.42
N LYS A 67 -12.38 -9.93 -3.67
CA LYS A 67 -13.16 -10.23 -4.87
C LYS A 67 -12.40 -9.93 -6.17
N PHE A 68 -11.65 -8.85 -6.19
CA PHE A 68 -10.82 -8.50 -7.35
C PHE A 68 -9.72 -9.55 -7.58
N CYS A 69 -8.97 -9.93 -6.55
CA CYS A 69 -7.92 -10.94 -6.66
C CYS A 69 -8.48 -12.32 -7.02
N GLU A 70 -9.62 -12.71 -6.46
CA GLU A 70 -10.33 -13.96 -6.81
C GLU A 70 -10.78 -13.96 -8.28
N LYS A 71 -11.27 -12.84 -8.79
CA LYS A 71 -11.60 -12.68 -10.21
C LYS A 71 -10.38 -12.82 -11.14
N LEU A 72 -9.19 -12.43 -10.66
CA LEU A 72 -7.92 -12.66 -11.37
C LEU A 72 -7.43 -14.10 -11.27
N GLY A 73 -8.06 -14.96 -10.45
CA GLY A 73 -7.71 -16.37 -10.29
C GLY A 73 -6.99 -16.72 -8.96
N MET A 74 -6.95 -15.81 -7.98
CA MET A 74 -6.45 -16.14 -6.64
C MET A 74 -7.44 -17.06 -5.92
N ASP A 75 -6.93 -18.12 -5.26
CA ASP A 75 -7.73 -18.98 -4.42
C ASP A 75 -8.26 -18.19 -3.19
N LYS A 76 -9.52 -18.48 -2.80
CA LYS A 76 -10.16 -17.87 -1.63
C LYS A 76 -9.36 -18.08 -0.33
N LYS A 77 -8.66 -19.21 -0.21
CA LYS A 77 -7.78 -19.48 0.93
C LYS A 77 -6.68 -18.42 1.04
N LEU A 78 -6.12 -17.97 -0.08
CA LEU A 78 -5.08 -16.94 -0.12
C LEU A 78 -5.69 -15.54 0.06
N SER A 79 -6.81 -15.23 -0.61
CA SER A 79 -7.44 -13.92 -0.54
C SER A 79 -7.89 -13.54 0.88
N ASN A 80 -8.17 -14.52 1.75
CA ASN A 80 -8.50 -14.30 3.15
C ASN A 80 -7.37 -13.66 3.99
N HIS A 81 -6.13 -13.69 3.49
CA HIS A 81 -4.98 -13.05 4.14
C HIS A 81 -4.80 -11.58 3.72
N ILE A 82 -5.69 -11.03 2.88
CA ILE A 82 -5.61 -9.64 2.42
C ILE A 82 -5.99 -8.67 3.53
N PHE A 83 -5.13 -7.67 3.73
CA PHE A 83 -5.38 -6.51 4.56
C PHE A 83 -5.03 -5.23 3.80
N THR A 84 -5.95 -4.27 3.76
CA THR A 84 -5.83 -3.05 2.97
C THR A 84 -5.65 -1.80 3.83
N SER A 85 -5.00 -0.78 3.28
CA SER A 85 -4.95 0.55 3.88
C SER A 85 -6.35 1.15 4.06
N GLY A 86 -7.26 0.88 3.12
CA GLY A 86 -8.66 1.28 3.24
C GLY A 86 -9.34 0.68 4.45
N GLU A 87 -9.13 -0.61 4.75
CA GLU A 87 -9.67 -1.25 5.95
C GLU A 87 -9.13 -0.62 7.23
N ALA A 88 -7.81 -0.33 7.28
CA ALA A 88 -7.20 0.36 8.40
C ALA A 88 -7.82 1.74 8.63
N ALA A 89 -8.03 2.51 7.55
CA ALA A 89 -8.70 3.81 7.61
C ALA A 89 -10.15 3.70 8.08
N ILE A 90 -10.93 2.72 7.58
CA ILE A 90 -12.31 2.47 8.03
C ILE A 90 -12.37 2.20 9.54
N LYS A 91 -11.49 1.33 10.05
CA LYS A 91 -11.42 1.03 11.48
C LYS A 91 -11.14 2.28 12.31
N TYR A 92 -10.21 3.12 11.85
CA TYR A 92 -9.91 4.40 12.50
C TYR A 92 -11.09 5.35 12.46
N LEU A 93 -11.71 5.55 11.29
CA LEU A 93 -12.84 6.45 11.11
C LEU A 93 -14.04 6.03 11.98
N LYS A 94 -14.35 4.73 12.03
CA LYS A 94 -15.42 4.19 12.89
C LYS A 94 -15.20 4.51 14.38
N LYS A 95 -13.95 4.53 14.82
CA LYS A 95 -13.60 4.82 16.22
C LYS A 95 -13.57 6.32 16.54
N ASN A 96 -13.12 7.17 15.61
CA ASN A 96 -12.74 8.55 15.91
C ASN A 96 -13.63 9.61 15.25
N SER A 97 -14.17 9.36 14.06
CA SER A 97 -14.79 10.41 13.23
C SER A 97 -16.05 9.93 12.48
N TYR A 98 -16.67 8.85 12.94
CA TYR A 98 -17.79 8.21 12.23
C TYR A 98 -19.01 9.12 12.03
N LYS A 99 -19.21 10.10 12.94
CA LYS A 99 -20.35 11.05 12.90
C LYS A 99 -20.00 12.39 12.24
N ASP A 100 -18.72 12.64 11.97
CA ASP A 100 -18.25 13.91 11.47
C ASP A 100 -18.50 14.06 9.97
N LYS A 101 -18.75 15.29 9.51
CA LYS A 101 -18.90 15.59 8.10
C LYS A 101 -17.55 15.57 7.39
N PHE A 102 -17.49 15.00 6.19
CA PHE A 102 -16.27 14.95 5.41
C PHE A 102 -16.48 15.35 3.94
N PHE A 103 -15.42 15.92 3.36
CA PHE A 103 -15.32 16.12 1.92
C PHE A 103 -14.45 15.02 1.32
N HIS A 104 -14.95 14.32 0.31
CA HIS A 104 -14.23 13.24 -0.34
C HIS A 104 -13.37 13.78 -1.50
N VAL A 105 -12.04 13.58 -1.39
CA VAL A 105 -11.07 13.81 -2.45
C VAL A 105 -10.71 12.45 -3.04
N GLY A 106 -11.22 12.18 -4.23
CA GLY A 106 -11.00 10.89 -4.90
C GLY A 106 -12.09 10.53 -5.90
N PRO A 107 -11.89 9.47 -6.67
CA PRO A 107 -12.81 9.07 -7.71
C PRO A 107 -14.11 8.46 -7.14
N PRO A 108 -15.24 8.58 -7.86
CA PRO A 108 -16.52 8.01 -7.41
C PRO A 108 -16.48 6.51 -7.12
N ARG A 109 -15.62 5.76 -7.80
CA ARG A 109 -15.45 4.31 -7.61
C ARG A 109 -14.96 3.89 -6.22
N ASP A 110 -14.42 4.81 -5.42
CA ASP A 110 -13.96 4.54 -4.05
C ASP A 110 -15.07 4.70 -3.00
N PHE A 111 -16.32 4.89 -3.45
CA PHE A 111 -17.51 5.00 -2.60
C PHE A 111 -17.64 3.87 -1.57
N ASP A 112 -17.20 2.67 -1.91
CA ASP A 112 -17.31 1.51 -1.03
C ASP A 112 -16.57 1.71 0.30
N LEU A 113 -15.53 2.55 0.32
CA LEU A 113 -14.77 2.88 1.54
C LEU A 113 -15.64 3.57 2.60
N PHE A 114 -16.58 4.41 2.20
CA PHE A 114 -17.40 5.21 3.11
C PHE A 114 -18.91 4.92 2.99
N ARG A 115 -19.29 3.78 2.42
CA ARG A 115 -20.69 3.37 2.23
C ARG A 115 -21.50 3.46 3.52
N ASP A 116 -20.94 2.98 4.65
CA ASP A 116 -21.62 2.92 5.94
C ASP A 116 -21.92 4.31 6.54
N PHE A 117 -21.12 5.32 6.15
CA PHE A 117 -21.25 6.70 6.64
C PHE A 117 -21.40 7.74 5.52
N LYS A 118 -21.91 7.32 4.37
CA LYS A 118 -22.12 8.16 3.18
C LYS A 118 -22.96 9.42 3.45
N ARG A 119 -23.88 9.35 4.43
CA ARG A 119 -24.73 10.49 4.81
C ARG A 119 -23.92 11.67 5.40
N ASN A 120 -22.71 11.44 5.83
CA ASN A 120 -21.84 12.46 6.39
C ASN A 120 -20.97 13.13 5.33
N LYS A 121 -21.01 12.64 4.06
CA LYS A 121 -20.31 13.27 2.95
C LYS A 121 -20.98 14.61 2.61
N THR A 122 -20.16 15.66 2.48
CA THR A 122 -20.57 16.97 1.98
C THR A 122 -20.16 17.17 0.54
N ASN A 123 -20.87 18.03 -0.18
CA ASN A 123 -20.52 18.47 -1.53
C ASN A 123 -19.68 19.75 -1.53
N ASP A 124 -19.75 20.55 -0.47
CA ASP A 124 -18.89 21.73 -0.28
C ASP A 124 -17.82 21.42 0.75
N ILE A 125 -16.57 21.66 0.38
CA ILE A 125 -15.40 21.46 1.24
C ILE A 125 -15.45 22.32 2.51
N LYS A 126 -16.14 23.46 2.47
CA LYS A 126 -16.31 24.37 3.61
C LYS A 126 -17.09 23.72 4.75
N ASP A 127 -18.10 22.89 4.41
CA ASP A 127 -18.97 22.24 5.38
C ASP A 127 -18.35 21.01 6.04
N ALA A 128 -17.19 20.55 5.55
CA ALA A 128 -16.50 19.39 6.06
C ALA A 128 -15.71 19.68 7.34
N THR A 129 -15.73 18.75 8.28
CA THR A 129 -14.87 18.74 9.46
C THR A 129 -13.48 18.21 9.11
N TYR A 130 -13.41 17.22 8.21
CA TYR A 130 -12.15 16.64 7.74
C TYR A 130 -12.22 16.30 6.25
N LEU A 131 -11.06 16.03 5.66
CA LEU A 131 -10.91 15.63 4.27
C LEU A 131 -10.61 14.12 4.21
N LEU A 132 -11.35 13.36 3.40
CA LEU A 132 -11.08 11.95 3.14
C LEU A 132 -10.49 11.81 1.75
N CYS A 133 -9.16 11.60 1.67
CA CYS A 133 -8.44 11.46 0.41
C CYS A 133 -8.21 9.97 0.09
N THR A 134 -8.84 9.48 -0.97
CA THR A 134 -8.71 8.11 -1.48
C THR A 134 -7.96 8.03 -2.80
N GLY A 135 -7.82 9.16 -3.51
CA GLY A 135 -7.22 9.24 -4.83
C GLY A 135 -7.37 10.62 -5.44
N LEU A 136 -7.20 10.68 -6.76
CA LEU A 136 -7.46 11.85 -7.57
C LEU A 136 -8.86 11.73 -8.21
N PHE A 137 -9.49 12.85 -8.54
CA PHE A 137 -10.70 12.85 -9.35
C PHE A 137 -10.41 12.35 -10.76
N ASP A 138 -11.36 11.66 -11.39
CA ASP A 138 -11.17 11.07 -12.71
C ASP A 138 -10.86 12.12 -13.79
N GLU A 139 -11.42 13.31 -13.65
CA GLU A 139 -11.18 14.43 -14.58
C GLU A 139 -9.87 15.19 -14.32
N GLN A 140 -9.21 14.97 -13.17
CA GLN A 140 -8.04 15.73 -12.68
C GLN A 140 -6.87 14.81 -12.27
N LYS A 141 -6.70 13.70 -12.99
CA LYS A 141 -5.76 12.62 -12.61
C LYS A 141 -4.28 13.05 -12.56
N ASN A 142 -3.89 14.08 -13.30
CA ASN A 142 -2.49 14.49 -13.45
C ASN A 142 -2.25 15.96 -13.08
N ASP A 143 -3.25 16.65 -12.55
CA ASP A 143 -3.15 18.10 -12.24
C ASP A 143 -3.06 18.35 -10.73
N LEU A 144 -1.86 18.27 -10.17
CA LEU A 144 -1.64 18.60 -8.76
C LEU A 144 -1.87 20.08 -8.43
N ASN A 145 -1.81 20.99 -9.42
CA ASN A 145 -2.14 22.40 -9.20
C ASN A 145 -3.62 22.60 -8.93
N PHE A 146 -4.48 21.80 -9.57
CA PHE A 146 -5.90 21.79 -9.25
C PHE A 146 -6.13 21.49 -7.75
N TYR A 147 -5.45 20.45 -7.20
CA TYR A 147 -5.59 20.09 -5.78
C TYR A 147 -5.00 21.16 -4.86
N LYS A 148 -3.91 21.79 -5.24
CA LYS A 148 -3.35 22.93 -4.51
C LYS A 148 -4.40 24.07 -4.38
N ASN A 149 -5.08 24.41 -5.46
CA ASN A 149 -6.11 25.45 -5.45
C ASN A 149 -7.37 25.03 -4.67
N LEU A 150 -7.81 23.78 -4.84
CA LEU A 150 -8.97 23.22 -4.12
C LEU A 150 -8.78 23.25 -2.60
N LEU A 151 -7.58 22.87 -2.14
CA LEU A 151 -7.30 22.57 -0.74
C LEU A 151 -6.75 23.77 0.04
N HIS A 152 -6.30 24.83 -0.65
CA HIS A 152 -5.57 25.93 -0.02
C HIS A 152 -6.34 26.65 1.10
N ASN A 153 -7.66 26.75 1.02
CA ASN A 153 -8.52 27.36 2.05
C ASN A 153 -8.97 26.35 3.13
N SER A 154 -8.45 25.13 3.12
CA SER A 154 -8.85 24.04 4.00
C SER A 154 -7.71 23.49 4.85
N LEU A 155 -6.60 24.22 5.00
CA LEU A 155 -5.40 23.77 5.71
C LEU A 155 -5.61 23.56 7.21
N SER A 156 -6.62 24.20 7.79
CA SER A 156 -7.02 23.95 9.20
C SER A 156 -7.73 22.62 9.42
N LYS A 157 -8.20 21.97 8.33
CA LYS A 157 -8.86 20.66 8.41
C LYS A 157 -7.83 19.55 8.38
N LYS A 158 -8.12 18.45 9.10
CA LYS A 158 -7.29 17.24 9.03
C LYS A 158 -7.60 16.46 7.76
N MET A 159 -6.58 16.02 7.03
CA MET A 159 -6.74 15.08 5.93
C MET A 159 -6.48 13.65 6.41
N ILE A 160 -7.38 12.73 6.05
CA ILE A 160 -7.21 11.28 6.20
C ILE A 160 -6.85 10.73 4.81
N CYS A 161 -5.60 10.32 4.62
CA CYS A 161 -5.12 9.72 3.38
C CYS A 161 -5.15 8.21 3.50
N THR A 162 -5.89 7.55 2.61
CA THR A 162 -6.13 6.10 2.65
C THR A 162 -5.25 5.30 1.69
N ASN A 163 -4.36 5.98 0.96
CA ASN A 163 -3.34 5.37 0.10
C ASN A 163 -2.10 6.26 0.08
N PRO A 164 -1.05 5.94 0.83
CA PRO A 164 0.18 6.75 0.88
C PRO A 164 1.06 6.68 -0.37
N ASP A 165 0.79 5.76 -1.31
CA ASP A 165 1.56 5.69 -2.56
C ASP A 165 1.47 7.03 -3.31
N LEU A 166 2.62 7.46 -3.84
CA LEU A 166 2.67 8.65 -4.69
C LEU A 166 2.22 8.32 -6.11
N ILE A 167 2.63 7.15 -6.60
CA ILE A 167 2.40 6.67 -7.96
C ILE A 167 2.11 5.17 -7.96
N VAL A 168 1.45 4.70 -9.01
CA VAL A 168 1.25 3.28 -9.32
C VAL A 168 1.42 3.05 -10.81
N ASP A 169 2.03 1.92 -11.20
CA ASP A 169 2.08 1.49 -12.59
C ASP A 169 0.93 0.51 -12.88
N LYS A 170 0.04 0.87 -13.78
CA LYS A 170 -1.13 0.09 -14.18
C LYS A 170 -1.13 -0.15 -15.67
N GLY A 171 -0.91 -1.41 -16.07
CA GLY A 171 -0.85 -1.77 -17.48
C GLY A 171 0.20 -0.99 -18.28
N GLY A 172 1.33 -0.62 -17.64
CA GLY A 172 2.39 0.17 -18.25
C GLY A 172 2.16 1.69 -18.25
N ILE A 173 1.04 2.17 -17.71
CA ILE A 173 0.75 3.60 -17.53
C ILE A 173 0.96 3.97 -16.07
N ARG A 174 1.79 5.00 -15.84
CA ARG A 174 2.03 5.56 -14.50
C ARG A 174 0.93 6.55 -14.13
N GLU A 175 0.26 6.30 -13.00
CA GLU A 175 -0.81 7.17 -12.47
C GLU A 175 -0.42 7.70 -11.09
N LEU A 176 -0.84 8.95 -10.77
CA LEU A 176 -0.72 9.52 -9.44
C LEU A 176 -1.72 8.87 -8.48
N CYS A 177 -1.32 8.75 -7.19
CA CYS A 177 -2.15 8.22 -6.11
C CYS A 177 -2.50 9.29 -5.07
N ALA A 178 -3.33 8.92 -4.09
CA ALA A 178 -3.77 9.83 -3.02
C ALA A 178 -2.60 10.46 -2.24
N GLY A 179 -1.50 9.72 -2.06
CA GLY A 179 -0.29 10.22 -1.41
C GLY A 179 0.28 11.46 -2.10
N SER A 180 0.18 11.58 -3.43
CA SER A 180 0.62 12.78 -4.15
C SER A 180 -0.23 14.02 -3.80
N VAL A 181 -1.54 13.86 -3.62
CA VAL A 181 -2.43 14.94 -3.17
C VAL A 181 -2.15 15.29 -1.70
N ALA A 182 -1.99 14.29 -0.87
CA ALA A 182 -1.67 14.47 0.55
C ALA A 182 -0.33 15.19 0.75
N MET A 183 0.69 14.85 -0.03
CA MET A 183 1.99 15.53 -0.02
C MET A 183 1.87 17.01 -0.43
N VAL A 184 1.03 17.33 -1.42
CA VAL A 184 0.76 18.73 -1.79
C VAL A 184 0.11 19.47 -0.63
N PHE A 185 -0.86 18.85 0.05
CA PHE A 185 -1.55 19.43 1.20
C PHE A 185 -0.59 19.70 2.37
N GLU A 186 0.30 18.75 2.70
CA GLU A 186 1.35 18.93 3.73
C GLU A 186 2.34 20.05 3.40
N LYS A 187 2.79 20.13 2.13
CA LYS A 187 3.69 21.20 1.68
C LYS A 187 3.07 22.60 1.80
N MET A 188 1.74 22.69 1.81
CA MET A 188 1.02 23.93 2.07
C MET A 188 0.80 24.22 3.57
N GLY A 189 1.20 23.32 4.47
CA GLY A 189 1.03 23.44 5.91
C GLY A 189 -0.21 22.70 6.47
N GLY A 190 -0.87 21.86 5.69
CA GLY A 190 -1.98 21.03 6.15
C GLY A 190 -1.51 19.82 6.95
N SER A 191 -2.37 19.28 7.82
CA SER A 191 -2.11 18.09 8.62
C SER A 191 -2.70 16.83 7.98
N VAL A 192 -1.91 15.80 7.79
CA VAL A 192 -2.33 14.52 7.20
C VAL A 192 -2.14 13.36 8.18
N THR A 193 -3.13 12.48 8.24
CA THR A 193 -3.00 11.15 8.85
C THR A 193 -3.04 10.11 7.74
N TYR A 194 -1.96 9.36 7.61
CA TYR A 194 -1.82 8.34 6.58
C TYR A 194 -2.21 6.95 7.09
N PHE A 195 -2.92 6.20 6.25
CA PHE A 195 -3.19 4.77 6.44
C PHE A 195 -2.60 4.00 5.27
N GLY A 196 -1.74 3.02 5.59
CA GLY A 196 -1.00 2.22 4.63
C GLY A 196 0.50 2.20 4.90
N LYS A 197 1.22 1.41 4.12
CA LYS A 197 2.70 1.37 4.15
C LYS A 197 3.26 2.73 3.70
N PRO A 198 4.32 3.27 4.31
CA PRO A 198 5.22 2.67 5.28
C PRO A 198 4.79 2.84 6.75
N TYR A 199 3.62 3.38 7.04
CA TYR A 199 3.21 3.75 8.38
C TYR A 199 2.91 2.52 9.24
N PRO A 200 3.41 2.45 10.51
CA PRO A 200 3.30 1.27 11.37
C PRO A 200 1.88 0.81 11.66
N GLU A 201 0.91 1.74 11.61
CA GLU A 201 -0.48 1.50 11.96
C GLU A 201 -1.11 0.36 11.14
N VAL A 202 -0.84 0.29 9.83
CA VAL A 202 -1.41 -0.74 8.95
C VAL A 202 -0.88 -2.14 9.30
N TYR A 203 0.38 -2.23 9.70
CA TYR A 203 0.99 -3.50 10.13
C TYR A 203 0.38 -3.96 11.47
N ASN A 204 0.29 -3.06 12.46
CA ASN A 204 -0.23 -3.34 13.79
C ASN A 204 -1.72 -3.72 13.79
N GLN A 205 -2.50 -3.19 12.86
CA GLN A 205 -3.92 -3.49 12.72
C GLN A 205 -4.20 -4.78 11.94
N SER A 206 -3.25 -5.28 11.15
CA SER A 206 -3.44 -6.43 10.27
C SER A 206 -3.42 -7.76 11.02
N ILE A 207 -2.43 -7.97 11.89
CA ILE A 207 -2.23 -9.17 12.69
C ILE A 207 -1.39 -8.82 13.93
N ASN A 208 -1.44 -9.69 14.96
CA ASN A 208 -0.50 -9.58 16.07
C ASN A 208 0.90 -9.99 15.62
N ASN A 209 1.79 -9.01 15.51
CA ASN A 209 3.16 -9.16 15.03
C ASN A 209 4.23 -9.10 16.13
N LYS A 210 3.81 -9.02 17.40
CA LYS A 210 4.73 -8.94 18.54
C LYS A 210 5.56 -10.20 18.68
N ASN A 211 6.86 -10.03 18.95
CA ASN A 211 7.83 -11.12 19.19
C ASN A 211 7.99 -12.10 18.02
N LYS A 212 7.70 -11.69 16.78
CA LYS A 212 7.88 -12.49 15.57
C LYS A 212 9.07 -12.00 14.77
N LYS A 213 9.77 -12.91 14.15
CA LYS A 213 10.72 -12.58 13.07
C LYS A 213 9.93 -12.35 11.80
N VAL A 214 10.03 -11.15 11.25
CA VAL A 214 9.18 -10.69 10.14
C VAL A 214 10.02 -10.43 8.90
N LEU A 215 9.54 -10.89 7.74
CA LEU A 215 10.02 -10.49 6.43
C LEU A 215 8.93 -9.71 5.69
N SER A 216 9.24 -8.49 5.27
CA SER A 216 8.37 -7.69 4.39
C SER A 216 8.87 -7.79 2.95
N ILE A 217 7.99 -8.14 2.02
CA ILE A 217 8.28 -8.35 0.61
C ILE A 217 7.44 -7.39 -0.22
N GLY A 218 8.09 -6.59 -1.06
CA GLY A 218 7.40 -5.63 -1.91
C GLY A 218 8.28 -5.10 -3.03
N ASP A 219 7.70 -4.31 -3.91
CA ASP A 219 8.40 -3.72 -5.05
C ASP A 219 8.71 -2.22 -4.88
N ASN A 220 8.22 -1.61 -3.80
CA ASN A 220 8.33 -0.16 -3.59
C ASN A 220 9.23 0.19 -2.40
N LEU A 221 10.35 0.86 -2.70
CA LEU A 221 11.32 1.31 -1.69
C LEU A 221 10.71 2.31 -0.70
N ASN A 222 9.78 3.18 -1.14
CA ASN A 222 9.17 4.19 -0.28
C ASN A 222 8.11 3.64 0.69
N THR A 223 7.51 2.51 0.38
CA THR A 223 6.39 1.97 1.16
C THR A 223 6.74 0.63 1.81
N ASP A 224 7.03 -0.40 1.01
CA ASP A 224 7.30 -1.74 1.52
C ASP A 224 8.59 -1.80 2.33
N ILE A 225 9.68 -1.29 1.73
CA ILE A 225 11.01 -1.40 2.33
C ILE A 225 11.16 -0.40 3.49
N LYS A 226 10.74 0.87 3.28
CA LYS A 226 10.74 1.83 4.40
C LYS A 226 9.84 1.40 5.55
N GLY A 227 8.68 0.79 5.25
CA GLY A 227 7.79 0.26 6.28
C GLY A 227 8.43 -0.85 7.09
N ALA A 228 9.15 -1.77 6.43
CA ALA A 228 9.94 -2.79 7.10
C ALA A 228 11.04 -2.16 7.99
N ASN A 229 11.78 -1.20 7.44
CA ASN A 229 12.86 -0.55 8.17
C ASN A 229 12.39 0.21 9.42
N LEU A 230 11.26 0.93 9.32
CA LEU A 230 10.67 1.65 10.46
C LEU A 230 10.25 0.72 11.61
N LEU A 231 9.95 -0.54 11.29
CA LEU A 231 9.52 -1.57 12.25
C LEU A 231 10.65 -2.53 12.64
N ASN A 232 11.87 -2.31 12.14
CA ASN A 232 13.02 -3.20 12.32
C ASN A 232 12.74 -4.63 11.81
N TYR A 233 12.01 -4.75 10.69
CA TYR A 233 11.80 -6.01 9.96
C TYR A 233 12.82 -6.16 8.86
N ASP A 234 13.15 -7.40 8.53
CA ASP A 234 13.91 -7.68 7.32
C ASP A 234 13.05 -7.43 6.07
N SER A 235 13.71 -7.06 4.98
CA SER A 235 13.06 -6.68 3.74
C SER A 235 13.60 -7.40 2.52
N LEU A 236 12.70 -7.76 1.60
CA LEU A 236 13.00 -8.29 0.28
C LEU A 236 12.36 -7.39 -0.78
N ILE A 237 13.20 -6.78 -1.63
CA ILE A 237 12.75 -5.98 -2.76
C ILE A 237 12.54 -6.84 -4.02
N ILE A 238 11.40 -6.67 -4.69
CA ILE A 238 11.11 -7.25 -6.00
C ILE A 238 11.50 -6.23 -7.08
N SER A 239 12.60 -6.52 -7.78
CA SER A 239 13.23 -5.53 -8.66
C SER A 239 12.56 -5.35 -10.02
N ASN A 240 11.71 -6.28 -10.47
CA ASN A 240 10.91 -6.13 -11.69
C ASN A 240 9.63 -5.28 -11.49
N GLY A 241 9.46 -4.67 -10.30
CA GLY A 241 8.37 -3.77 -9.97
C GLY A 241 8.61 -2.31 -10.34
N ILE A 242 8.06 -1.40 -9.52
CA ILE A 242 8.02 0.05 -9.80
C ILE A 242 9.38 0.72 -9.98
N HIS A 243 10.44 0.17 -9.34
CA HIS A 243 11.80 0.68 -9.42
C HIS A 243 12.69 -0.06 -10.43
N TYR A 244 12.11 -0.89 -11.32
CA TYR A 244 12.88 -1.70 -12.29
C TYR A 244 13.93 -0.90 -13.06
N LYS A 245 13.55 0.25 -13.63
CA LYS A 245 14.47 1.07 -14.45
C LYS A 245 15.65 1.59 -13.61
N GLU A 246 15.36 2.14 -12.45
CA GLU A 246 16.36 2.72 -11.55
C GLU A 246 17.34 1.66 -11.04
N ILE A 247 16.82 0.48 -10.63
CA ILE A 247 17.65 -0.62 -10.15
C ILE A 247 18.51 -1.20 -11.27
N LYS A 248 17.97 -1.30 -12.48
CA LYS A 248 18.72 -1.78 -13.65
C LYS A 248 19.86 -0.85 -14.04
N GLU A 249 19.64 0.46 -13.94
CA GLU A 249 20.65 1.49 -14.33
C GLU A 249 21.71 1.70 -13.25
N ASN A 250 21.30 1.74 -11.98
CA ASN A 250 22.17 2.19 -10.88
C ASN A 250 22.58 1.08 -9.90
N GLY A 251 21.94 -0.10 -10.01
CA GLY A 251 22.08 -1.18 -9.03
C GLY A 251 21.26 -0.93 -7.75
N ILE A 252 20.99 -2.01 -7.00
CA ILE A 252 20.15 -1.94 -5.79
C ILE A 252 20.78 -1.10 -4.69
N GLU A 253 22.07 -1.17 -4.47
CA GLU A 253 22.74 -0.47 -3.37
C GLU A 253 22.67 1.06 -3.55
N THR A 254 22.90 1.56 -4.77
CA THR A 254 22.78 2.98 -5.09
C THR A 254 21.34 3.44 -5.03
N THR A 255 20.42 2.66 -5.63
CA THR A 255 19.02 2.99 -5.66
C THR A 255 18.45 3.05 -4.25
N SER A 256 18.65 2.01 -3.43
CA SER A 256 18.13 1.98 -2.05
C SER A 256 18.67 3.14 -1.20
N LYS A 257 19.94 3.52 -1.38
CA LYS A 257 20.53 4.68 -0.69
C LYS A 257 19.83 5.99 -1.05
N ASN A 258 19.47 6.18 -2.33
CA ASN A 258 18.74 7.38 -2.78
C ASN A 258 17.36 7.50 -2.13
N TYR A 259 16.76 6.37 -1.76
CA TYR A 259 15.48 6.28 -1.05
C TYR A 259 15.64 6.19 0.48
N GLU A 260 16.87 6.26 1.02
CA GLU A 260 17.13 6.05 2.46
C GLU A 260 16.49 4.74 2.97
N ALA A 261 16.60 3.67 2.16
CA ALA A 261 15.99 2.37 2.43
C ALA A 261 17.09 1.30 2.56
N ILE A 262 16.87 0.31 3.43
CA ILE A 262 17.78 -0.82 3.64
C ILE A 262 17.10 -2.08 3.13
N CYS A 263 17.69 -2.72 2.12
CA CYS A 263 17.22 -3.99 1.57
C CYS A 263 18.13 -5.13 2.07
N ASN A 264 17.54 -6.09 2.80
CA ASN A 264 18.27 -7.29 3.21
C ASN A 264 18.43 -8.24 2.02
N TYR A 265 17.38 -8.36 1.20
CA TYR A 265 17.31 -9.28 0.07
C TYR A 265 16.76 -8.60 -1.18
N ILE A 266 17.10 -9.19 -2.35
CA ILE A 266 16.56 -8.83 -3.65
C ILE A 266 16.19 -10.08 -4.44
N GLN A 267 15.07 -10.04 -5.14
CA GLN A 267 14.67 -10.97 -6.21
C GLN A 267 14.15 -10.20 -7.40
N SER A 268 14.32 -10.74 -8.60
CA SER A 268 13.72 -10.17 -9.81
C SER A 268 12.19 -10.25 -9.75
N ASP A 269 11.67 -11.43 -9.47
CA ASP A 269 10.25 -11.74 -9.24
C ASP A 269 10.15 -12.62 -8.00
N LEU A 270 9.01 -12.63 -7.33
CA LEU A 270 8.81 -13.46 -6.15
C LEU A 270 8.76 -14.95 -6.55
N LYS A 271 9.80 -15.71 -6.18
CA LYS A 271 10.00 -17.13 -6.49
C LYS A 271 10.38 -17.92 -5.24
N TRP A 272 10.00 -19.22 -5.30
CA TRP A 272 10.28 -20.18 -4.22
C TRP A 272 11.68 -20.76 -4.29
#